data_fc6e7f8f5b2767ca8c11944bd271cf6d
#
_entry.id   fc6e7f8f5b2767ca8c11944bd271cf6d
#
_cell.length_a   1.000
_cell.length_b   1.000
_cell.length_c   1.000
_cell.angle_alpha   90.00
_cell.angle_beta   90.00
_cell.angle_gamma   90.00
#
_symmetry.space_group_name_H-M   'P 1'
#
loop_
_entity.id
_entity.type
_entity.pdbx_description
1 polymer ?
#
loop_
_entity_poly.entity_id
_entity_poly.type
_entity_poly.pdbx_seq_one_letter_code
_entity_poly.pdbx_strand_id
1 'polypeptide(L)'
;MLRRTHISQALVFCLVFGMFATLYPIRNATEQLNNKEASAYGSSHVKYVSLGDSHSCAVTSAGGVKCWGLNTSGQVGNSGAGSYPSTPVDVTGLTSGVSSVALGDTHSCVVTSGGGVKCWGSNSSGRLGDGTTTSRSTPVSVLASAGVELTGIVAVSAGSAHSCALTTTGGVKCWGGNTSGQLGNDSVTNSSTPVDVLTSSSPITPLSG
;
A
#
# COMPACT_ATOMS: atom_id res chain seq x y z
N MET A 1 -14.30 27.69 -35.24
CA MET A 1 -14.23 29.16 -35.29
C MET A 1 -15.23 29.72 -34.30
N LEU A 2 -14.94 30.72 -33.53
CA LEU A 2 -15.64 31.41 -32.43
C LEU A 2 -15.43 30.79 -31.02
N ARG A 3 -14.46 31.36 -30.31
CA ARG A 3 -14.52 31.76 -28.90
C ARG A 3 -13.22 32.48 -28.50
N ARG A 4 -13.04 33.68 -29.06
CA ARG A 4 -12.00 34.65 -28.61
C ARG A 4 -12.63 36.04 -28.60
N THR A 5 -13.41 36.40 -27.60
CA THR A 5 -13.88 37.81 -27.47
C THR A 5 -14.37 38.24 -26.08
N HIS A 6 -14.04 37.56 -24.98
CA HIS A 6 -14.49 38.07 -23.65
C HIS A 6 -13.38 38.46 -22.67
N ILE A 7 -12.10 38.44 -23.04
CA ILE A 7 -10.99 38.81 -22.13
C ILE A 7 -10.58 40.28 -22.29
N SER A 8 -11.01 40.97 -23.38
CA SER A 8 -10.54 42.32 -23.67
C SER A 8 -11.33 43.46 -23.00
N GLN A 9 -12.52 43.22 -22.45
CA GLN A 9 -13.31 44.29 -21.87
C GLN A 9 -13.08 44.52 -20.35
N ALA A 10 -12.55 43.56 -19.63
CA ALA A 10 -12.25 43.74 -18.21
C ALA A 10 -10.97 44.56 -17.94
N LEU A 11 -10.03 44.61 -18.92
CA LEU A 11 -8.79 45.35 -18.78
C LEU A 11 -8.92 46.84 -19.07
N VAL A 12 -9.94 47.26 -19.85
CA VAL A 12 -10.13 48.68 -20.26
C VAL A 12 -10.82 49.48 -19.17
N PHE A 13 -11.61 48.86 -18.27
CA PHE A 13 -12.35 49.56 -17.22
C PHE A 13 -11.50 49.93 -15.99
N CYS A 14 -10.35 49.30 -15.79
CA CYS A 14 -9.44 49.58 -14.66
C CYS A 14 -8.52 50.77 -14.90
N LEU A 15 -8.35 51.24 -16.15
CA LEU A 15 -7.43 52.35 -16.49
C LEU A 15 -8.06 53.76 -16.34
N VAL A 16 -9.37 53.88 -16.18
CA VAL A 16 -10.07 55.18 -16.16
C VAL A 16 -10.34 55.69 -14.74
N PHE A 17 -10.21 54.86 -13.69
CA PHE A 17 -10.59 55.24 -12.32
C PHE A 17 -9.44 55.16 -11.30
N GLY A 18 -8.21 55.33 -11.62
CA GLY A 18 -7.13 55.66 -10.66
C GLY A 18 -7.07 54.85 -9.37
N MET A 19 -7.63 53.66 -9.29
CA MET A 19 -7.52 52.77 -8.14
C MET A 19 -6.29 51.86 -8.32
N PHE A 20 -5.30 52.07 -7.43
CA PHE A 20 -4.23 51.09 -7.21
C PHE A 20 -4.84 49.77 -6.74
N ALA A 21 -5.25 48.90 -7.68
CA ALA A 21 -5.52 47.51 -7.37
C ALA A 21 -4.15 46.85 -7.14
N THR A 22 -3.83 46.51 -5.90
CA THR A 22 -2.76 45.56 -5.61
C THR A 22 -2.95 44.34 -6.49
N LEU A 23 -1.95 44.07 -7.36
CA LEU A 23 -1.92 42.88 -8.20
C LEU A 23 -1.87 41.63 -7.31
N TYR A 24 -3.03 41.18 -6.86
CA TYR A 24 -3.18 39.78 -6.44
C TYR A 24 -3.01 38.94 -7.73
N PRO A 25 -2.10 37.97 -7.77
CA PRO A 25 -2.02 37.08 -8.92
C PRO A 25 -3.36 36.36 -9.03
N ILE A 26 -4.11 36.65 -10.12
CA ILE A 26 -5.31 35.89 -10.47
C ILE A 26 -4.80 34.47 -10.79
N ARG A 27 -4.78 33.59 -9.81
CA ARG A 27 -4.65 32.16 -10.08
C ARG A 27 -5.81 31.80 -11.01
N ASN A 28 -5.48 31.12 -12.10
CA ASN A 28 -6.49 30.73 -13.09
C ASN A 28 -7.69 30.09 -12.39
N ALA A 29 -8.90 30.47 -12.79
CA ALA A 29 -10.15 29.93 -12.23
C ALA A 29 -10.20 28.39 -12.29
N THR A 30 -9.50 27.77 -13.26
CA THR A 30 -9.26 26.32 -13.35
C THR A 30 -8.39 25.78 -12.21
N GLU A 31 -7.36 26.51 -11.77
CA GLU A 31 -6.56 26.09 -10.59
C GLU A 31 -7.36 26.20 -9.28
N GLN A 32 -8.21 27.22 -9.17
CA GLN A 32 -9.08 27.37 -8.01
C GLN A 32 -10.20 26.31 -7.97
N LEU A 33 -10.75 25.92 -9.11
CA LEU A 33 -11.73 24.84 -9.20
C LEU A 33 -11.08 23.48 -8.88
N ASN A 34 -9.92 23.19 -9.43
CA ASN A 34 -9.18 21.96 -9.15
C ASN A 34 -8.77 21.87 -7.67
N ASN A 35 -8.35 22.98 -7.06
CA ASN A 35 -8.02 23.02 -5.64
C ASN A 35 -9.26 22.92 -4.73
N LYS A 36 -10.42 23.44 -5.18
CA LYS A 36 -11.67 23.35 -4.43
C LYS A 36 -12.27 21.94 -4.50
N GLU A 37 -12.19 21.29 -5.66
CA GLU A 37 -12.62 19.90 -5.81
C GLU A 37 -11.68 18.94 -5.06
N ALA A 38 -10.36 19.14 -5.13
CA ALA A 38 -9.38 18.39 -4.34
C ALA A 38 -9.58 18.57 -2.82
N SER A 39 -10.03 19.76 -2.39
CA SER A 39 -10.37 20.05 -0.97
C SER A 39 -11.73 19.47 -0.55
N ALA A 40 -12.69 19.38 -1.47
CA ALA A 40 -14.03 18.85 -1.20
C ALA A 40 -14.04 17.32 -1.05
N TYR A 41 -13.10 16.60 -1.72
CA TYR A 41 -12.93 15.15 -1.59
C TYR A 41 -11.93 14.73 -0.50
N GLY A 42 -11.45 15.67 0.34
CA GLY A 42 -10.34 15.39 1.28
C GLY A 42 -9.13 14.84 0.53
N SER A 43 -7.92 15.25 0.83
CA SER A 43 -6.67 14.99 0.11
C SER A 43 -6.22 13.50 0.02
N SER A 44 -7.14 12.57 -0.11
CA SER A 44 -6.85 11.13 -0.18
C SER A 44 -7.01 10.59 -1.61
N HIS A 45 -6.20 11.11 -2.54
CA HIS A 45 -6.03 10.43 -3.81
C HIS A 45 -5.45 9.04 -3.55
N VAL A 46 -5.98 8.03 -4.24
CA VAL A 46 -5.45 6.68 -4.19
C VAL A 46 -4.20 6.62 -5.06
N LYS A 47 -3.12 6.05 -4.53
CA LYS A 47 -1.86 5.85 -5.22
C LYS A 47 -1.74 4.42 -5.76
N TYR A 48 -2.18 3.44 -4.97
CA TYR A 48 -2.16 2.03 -5.32
C TYR A 48 -3.42 1.34 -4.85
N VAL A 49 -3.84 0.31 -5.55
CA VAL A 49 -4.91 -0.61 -5.18
C VAL A 49 -4.41 -2.04 -5.35
N SER A 50 -4.84 -2.92 -4.46
CA SER A 50 -4.60 -4.37 -4.55
C SER A 50 -5.88 -5.11 -4.21
N LEU A 51 -6.09 -6.24 -4.86
CA LEU A 51 -7.27 -7.08 -4.72
C LEU A 51 -6.84 -8.46 -4.22
N GLY A 52 -7.47 -8.94 -3.14
CA GLY A 52 -7.43 -10.32 -2.71
C GLY A 52 -8.62 -11.09 -3.30
N ASP A 53 -8.89 -12.29 -2.77
CA ASP A 53 -10.04 -13.09 -3.21
C ASP A 53 -11.36 -12.37 -2.91
N SER A 54 -11.56 -11.89 -1.70
CA SER A 54 -12.83 -11.31 -1.24
C SER A 54 -12.64 -10.04 -0.41
N HIS A 55 -11.47 -9.40 -0.46
CA HIS A 55 -11.20 -8.10 0.16
C HIS A 55 -10.31 -7.25 -0.73
N SER A 56 -10.35 -5.94 -0.51
CA SER A 56 -9.61 -4.95 -1.31
C SER A 56 -8.93 -3.96 -0.38
N CYS A 57 -7.76 -3.47 -0.78
CA CYS A 57 -7.07 -2.39 -0.09
C CYS A 57 -6.57 -1.33 -1.07
N ALA A 58 -6.48 -0.09 -0.58
CA ALA A 58 -5.94 1.05 -1.29
C ALA A 58 -4.92 1.78 -0.42
N VAL A 59 -3.83 2.23 -1.04
CA VAL A 59 -2.85 3.14 -0.43
C VAL A 59 -3.14 4.55 -0.91
N THR A 60 -3.33 5.48 0.01
CA THR A 60 -3.57 6.89 -0.29
C THR A 60 -2.27 7.60 -0.67
N SER A 61 -2.36 8.78 -1.30
CA SER A 61 -1.20 9.62 -1.62
C SER A 61 -0.39 10.03 -0.38
N ALA A 62 -1.04 10.11 0.79
CA ALA A 62 -0.39 10.35 2.08
C ALA A 62 0.29 9.08 2.66
N GLY A 63 0.17 7.93 1.99
CA GLY A 63 0.74 6.66 2.45
C GLY A 63 -0.11 5.96 3.53
N GLY A 64 -1.35 6.37 3.74
CA GLY A 64 -2.31 5.65 4.59
C GLY A 64 -2.93 4.47 3.85
N VAL A 65 -3.39 3.45 4.57
CA VAL A 65 -4.03 2.26 4.01
C VAL A 65 -5.49 2.18 4.43
N LYS A 66 -6.36 1.94 3.46
CA LYS A 66 -7.79 1.65 3.69
C LYS A 66 -8.13 0.31 3.05
N CYS A 67 -8.89 -0.53 3.79
CA CYS A 67 -9.33 -1.83 3.30
C CYS A 67 -10.84 -2.02 3.50
N TRP A 68 -11.44 -2.92 2.71
CA TRP A 68 -12.87 -3.28 2.78
C TRP A 68 -13.10 -4.68 2.22
N GLY A 69 -14.29 -5.24 2.44
CA GLY A 69 -14.69 -6.57 2.00
C GLY A 69 -14.68 -7.59 3.14
N LEU A 70 -14.35 -8.85 2.85
CA LEU A 70 -14.31 -9.94 3.83
C LEU A 70 -13.27 -9.66 4.92
N ASN A 71 -13.68 -9.85 6.20
CA ASN A 71 -12.84 -9.61 7.38
C ASN A 71 -12.94 -10.72 8.45
N THR A 72 -13.44 -11.90 8.10
CA THR A 72 -13.62 -13.01 9.05
C THR A 72 -12.31 -13.54 9.64
N SER A 73 -11.20 -13.30 8.97
CA SER A 73 -9.84 -13.63 9.45
C SER A 73 -9.05 -12.39 9.90
N GLY A 74 -9.68 -11.20 9.92
CA GLY A 74 -8.99 -9.94 10.24
C GLY A 74 -8.23 -9.31 9.07
N GLN A 75 -8.45 -9.76 7.83
CA GLN A 75 -7.69 -9.33 6.64
C GLN A 75 -7.89 -7.86 6.25
N VAL A 76 -8.91 -7.18 6.79
CA VAL A 76 -9.10 -5.73 6.64
C VAL A 76 -8.18 -4.91 7.55
N GLY A 77 -7.62 -5.51 8.62
CA GLY A 77 -6.62 -4.87 9.45
C GLY A 77 -7.15 -3.85 10.47
N ASN A 78 -8.46 -3.87 10.72
CA ASN A 78 -9.14 -3.03 11.71
C ASN A 78 -10.06 -3.91 12.56
N SER A 79 -9.67 -4.19 13.80
CA SER A 79 -10.38 -5.10 14.70
C SER A 79 -11.82 -4.66 15.03
N GLY A 80 -12.15 -3.37 14.83
CA GLY A 80 -13.48 -2.82 15.05
C GLY A 80 -14.40 -2.81 13.80
N ALA A 81 -13.89 -3.24 12.64
CA ALA A 81 -14.58 -3.05 11.36
C ALA A 81 -15.74 -4.04 11.08
N GLY A 82 -15.97 -5.04 11.96
CA GLY A 82 -16.94 -6.12 11.71
C GLY A 82 -16.45 -7.11 10.64
N SER A 83 -17.32 -8.10 10.31
CA SER A 83 -16.94 -9.19 9.41
C SER A 83 -16.95 -8.83 7.92
N TYR A 84 -17.70 -7.81 7.52
CA TYR A 84 -17.90 -7.42 6.11
C TYR A 84 -18.06 -5.90 5.96
N PRO A 85 -17.02 -5.08 6.22
CA PRO A 85 -17.10 -3.65 5.95
C PRO A 85 -17.27 -3.41 4.45
N SER A 86 -18.42 -2.87 4.05
CA SER A 86 -18.77 -2.56 2.66
C SER A 86 -18.25 -1.20 2.19
N THR A 87 -17.65 -0.42 3.09
CA THR A 87 -16.98 0.85 2.80
C THR A 87 -15.54 0.79 3.28
N PRO A 88 -14.60 1.55 2.62
CA PRO A 88 -13.20 1.58 3.04
C PRO A 88 -13.04 2.05 4.50
N VAL A 89 -12.36 1.25 5.31
CA VAL A 89 -11.99 1.58 6.70
C VAL A 89 -10.48 1.71 6.83
N ASP A 90 -10.02 2.55 7.75
CA ASP A 90 -8.60 2.73 8.00
C ASP A 90 -7.99 1.48 8.63
N VAL A 91 -6.83 1.05 8.11
CA VAL A 91 -6.03 -0.01 8.72
C VAL A 91 -5.34 0.53 9.97
N THR A 92 -5.49 -0.19 11.09
CA THR A 92 -4.94 0.22 12.39
C THR A 92 -3.43 0.46 12.32
N GLY A 93 -2.99 1.66 12.70
CA GLY A 93 -1.57 2.03 12.75
C GLY A 93 -0.90 2.27 11.39
N LEU A 94 -1.66 2.28 10.28
CA LEU A 94 -1.15 2.55 8.93
C LEU A 94 -1.85 3.77 8.30
N THR A 95 -1.81 4.91 8.97
CA THR A 95 -2.39 6.17 8.48
C THR A 95 -1.45 6.94 7.54
N SER A 96 -0.17 6.56 7.49
CA SER A 96 0.88 7.12 6.61
C SER A 96 2.07 6.15 6.50
N GLY A 97 3.06 6.48 5.66
CA GLY A 97 4.34 5.77 5.62
C GLY A 97 4.28 4.39 4.93
N VAL A 98 3.26 4.11 4.12
CA VAL A 98 3.18 2.89 3.30
C VAL A 98 3.52 3.22 1.85
N SER A 99 4.39 2.40 1.25
CA SER A 99 4.82 2.53 -0.15
C SER A 99 4.04 1.62 -1.10
N SER A 100 3.64 0.42 -0.66
CA SER A 100 2.87 -0.54 -1.47
C SER A 100 2.05 -1.50 -0.62
N VAL A 101 1.04 -2.15 -1.23
CA VAL A 101 0.17 -3.16 -0.60
C VAL A 101 0.04 -4.36 -1.53
N ALA A 102 -0.01 -5.56 -0.96
CA ALA A 102 -0.29 -6.82 -1.66
C ALA A 102 -1.26 -7.66 -0.84
N LEU A 103 -2.23 -8.28 -1.51
CA LEU A 103 -3.27 -9.08 -0.89
C LEU A 103 -3.21 -10.52 -1.38
N GLY A 104 -3.26 -11.45 -0.43
CA GLY A 104 -3.54 -12.85 -0.68
C GLY A 104 -5.03 -13.15 -0.54
N ASP A 105 -5.43 -14.43 -0.44
CA ASP A 105 -6.84 -14.80 -0.32
C ASP A 105 -7.43 -14.27 1.00
N THR A 106 -6.71 -14.42 2.10
CA THR A 106 -7.21 -14.12 3.46
C THR A 106 -6.20 -13.35 4.33
N HIS A 107 -5.17 -12.77 3.73
CA HIS A 107 -4.19 -11.94 4.43
C HIS A 107 -3.76 -10.76 3.56
N SER A 108 -3.17 -9.78 4.19
CA SER A 108 -2.73 -8.53 3.58
C SER A 108 -1.32 -8.22 4.05
N CYS A 109 -0.49 -7.67 3.18
CA CYS A 109 0.87 -7.22 3.48
C CYS A 109 1.13 -5.85 2.88
N VAL A 110 1.99 -5.06 3.52
CA VAL A 110 2.46 -3.76 3.03
C VAL A 110 3.97 -3.66 3.17
N VAL A 111 4.57 -2.87 2.28
CA VAL A 111 5.93 -2.35 2.47
C VAL A 111 5.81 -0.94 3.03
N THR A 112 6.53 -0.65 4.08
CA THR A 112 6.63 0.70 4.63
C THR A 112 7.68 1.53 3.86
N SER A 113 7.60 2.84 3.94
CA SER A 113 8.58 3.75 3.31
C SER A 113 10.01 3.57 3.84
N GLY A 114 10.16 2.98 5.04
CA GLY A 114 11.46 2.59 5.61
C GLY A 114 11.95 1.21 5.17
N GLY A 115 11.26 0.53 4.22
CA GLY A 115 11.65 -0.80 3.74
C GLY A 115 11.33 -1.95 4.68
N GLY A 116 10.54 -1.73 5.72
CA GLY A 116 9.96 -2.79 6.56
C GLY A 116 8.73 -3.41 5.93
N VAL A 117 8.33 -4.60 6.39
CA VAL A 117 7.10 -5.27 5.95
C VAL A 117 6.18 -5.51 7.14
N LYS A 118 4.89 -5.24 6.97
CA LYS A 118 3.84 -5.60 7.94
C LYS A 118 2.76 -6.41 7.25
N CYS A 119 2.28 -7.46 7.93
CA CYS A 119 1.20 -8.32 7.43
C CYS A 119 0.11 -8.50 8.49
N TRP A 120 -1.10 -8.87 8.06
CA TRP A 120 -2.24 -9.14 8.94
C TRP A 120 -3.26 -10.04 8.23
N GLY A 121 -4.23 -10.58 8.97
CA GLY A 121 -5.22 -11.53 8.49
C GLY A 121 -4.94 -12.94 8.97
N SER A 122 -5.30 -13.93 8.17
CA SER A 122 -5.08 -15.36 8.45
C SER A 122 -3.59 -15.70 8.52
N ASN A 123 -3.21 -16.56 9.47
CA ASN A 123 -1.82 -16.99 9.68
C ASN A 123 -1.65 -18.51 9.82
N SER A 124 -2.60 -19.32 9.37
CA SER A 124 -2.61 -20.77 9.59
C SER A 124 -1.35 -21.52 9.10
N SER A 125 -0.63 -20.96 8.13
CA SER A 125 0.61 -21.54 7.57
C SER A 125 1.85 -20.67 7.86
N GLY A 126 1.75 -19.66 8.74
CA GLY A 126 2.83 -18.73 9.00
C GLY A 126 2.96 -17.61 7.95
N ARG A 127 1.92 -17.37 7.13
CA ARG A 127 1.96 -16.42 6.00
C ARG A 127 2.12 -14.95 6.40
N LEU A 128 1.98 -14.60 7.67
CA LEU A 128 2.25 -13.26 8.18
C LEU A 128 3.74 -13.03 8.48
N GLY A 129 4.56 -14.08 8.58
CA GLY A 129 6.00 -13.96 8.77
C GLY A 129 6.44 -13.43 10.14
N ASP A 130 5.56 -13.45 11.15
CA ASP A 130 5.79 -12.94 12.50
C ASP A 130 6.38 -13.98 13.47
N GLY A 131 6.87 -15.12 12.95
CA GLY A 131 7.39 -16.23 13.72
C GLY A 131 6.30 -17.10 14.36
N THR A 132 5.02 -16.83 14.11
CA THR A 132 3.87 -17.55 14.69
C THR A 132 2.94 -18.10 13.60
N THR A 133 1.91 -18.83 14.01
CA THR A 133 0.80 -19.26 13.16
C THR A 133 -0.54 -18.66 13.63
N THR A 134 -0.48 -17.64 14.50
CA THR A 134 -1.67 -16.98 15.06
C THR A 134 -2.14 -15.87 14.13
N SER A 135 -3.42 -15.91 13.70
CA SER A 135 -4.03 -14.85 12.89
C SER A 135 -4.06 -13.51 13.63
N ARG A 136 -3.95 -12.41 12.88
CA ARG A 136 -3.90 -11.06 13.42
C ARG A 136 -4.93 -10.17 12.74
N SER A 137 -5.78 -9.50 13.51
CA SER A 137 -6.74 -8.53 13.00
C SER A 137 -6.17 -7.11 12.87
N THR A 138 -4.89 -6.93 13.18
CA THR A 138 -4.13 -5.67 13.03
C THR A 138 -2.73 -5.97 12.49
N PRO A 139 -2.08 -5.01 11.79
CA PRO A 139 -0.74 -5.22 11.23
C PRO A 139 0.32 -5.61 12.25
N VAL A 140 1.10 -6.65 11.94
CA VAL A 140 2.29 -7.07 12.69
C VAL A 140 3.52 -7.02 11.79
N SER A 141 4.69 -6.78 12.36
CA SER A 141 5.95 -6.76 11.62
C SER A 141 6.35 -8.18 11.20
N VAL A 142 6.80 -8.31 9.95
CA VAL A 142 7.49 -9.52 9.48
C VAL A 142 8.89 -9.56 10.09
N LEU A 143 9.30 -10.71 10.61
CA LEU A 143 10.57 -10.89 11.30
C LEU A 143 11.61 -11.61 10.42
N ALA A 144 12.80 -11.04 10.26
CA ALA A 144 13.93 -11.71 9.63
C ALA A 144 14.47 -12.85 10.48
N SER A 145 14.40 -12.72 11.80
CA SER A 145 14.73 -13.72 12.83
C SER A 145 14.02 -13.36 14.14
N ALA A 146 14.16 -14.17 15.19
CA ALA A 146 13.50 -13.93 16.47
C ALA A 146 13.76 -12.49 17.00
N GLY A 147 12.71 -11.67 17.04
CA GLY A 147 12.76 -10.29 17.54
C GLY A 147 13.40 -9.25 16.60
N VAL A 148 13.86 -9.65 15.40
CA VAL A 148 14.48 -8.74 14.42
C VAL A 148 13.52 -8.53 13.25
N GLU A 149 13.08 -7.29 13.02
CA GLU A 149 12.19 -6.95 11.89
C GLU A 149 12.90 -7.11 10.54
N LEU A 150 12.17 -7.61 9.54
CA LEU A 150 12.62 -7.65 8.16
C LEU A 150 12.68 -6.22 7.59
N THR A 151 13.84 -5.83 7.07
CA THR A 151 14.09 -4.51 6.46
C THR A 151 14.76 -4.64 5.09
N GLY A 152 14.96 -3.52 4.39
CA GLY A 152 15.58 -3.51 3.07
C GLY A 152 14.69 -4.13 1.98
N ILE A 153 13.36 -4.03 2.13
CA ILE A 153 12.38 -4.55 1.17
C ILE A 153 11.88 -3.43 0.25
N VAL A 154 11.82 -3.71 -1.04
CA VAL A 154 11.32 -2.78 -2.09
C VAL A 154 9.93 -3.18 -2.59
N ALA A 155 9.57 -4.46 -2.53
CA ALA A 155 8.26 -4.95 -2.98
C ALA A 155 7.84 -6.18 -2.19
N VAL A 156 6.53 -6.38 -2.06
CA VAL A 156 5.91 -7.58 -1.50
C VAL A 156 4.85 -8.09 -2.47
N SER A 157 4.69 -9.40 -2.54
CA SER A 157 3.62 -10.08 -3.25
C SER A 157 3.02 -11.16 -2.36
N ALA A 158 1.73 -11.41 -2.50
CA ALA A 158 1.01 -12.40 -1.71
C ALA A 158 0.28 -13.37 -2.63
N GLY A 159 0.47 -14.65 -2.37
CA GLY A 159 -0.31 -15.74 -2.95
C GLY A 159 -1.46 -16.14 -2.02
N SER A 160 -2.10 -17.27 -2.29
CA SER A 160 -3.21 -17.78 -1.45
C SER A 160 -2.78 -17.98 0.01
N ALA A 161 -1.65 -18.67 0.24
CA ALA A 161 -1.20 -19.08 1.57
C ALA A 161 0.25 -18.74 1.89
N HIS A 162 0.93 -17.95 1.06
CA HIS A 162 2.33 -17.55 1.23
C HIS A 162 2.52 -16.08 0.83
N SER A 163 3.64 -15.53 1.21
CA SER A 163 4.06 -14.17 0.88
C SER A 163 5.52 -14.18 0.45
N CYS A 164 5.89 -13.30 -0.48
CA CYS A 164 7.28 -13.13 -0.95
C CYS A 164 7.64 -11.65 -0.96
N ALA A 165 8.89 -11.33 -0.69
CA ALA A 165 9.45 -9.99 -0.69
C ALA A 165 10.71 -9.92 -1.55
N LEU A 166 10.83 -8.83 -2.33
CA LEU A 166 12.03 -8.46 -3.05
C LEU A 166 12.88 -7.54 -2.20
N THR A 167 14.15 -7.88 -2.00
CA THR A 167 15.10 -7.06 -1.24
C THR A 167 15.71 -5.97 -2.11
N THR A 168 16.26 -4.91 -1.49
CA THR A 168 17.03 -3.85 -2.18
C THR A 168 18.26 -4.37 -2.91
N THR A 169 18.76 -5.56 -2.54
CA THR A 169 19.91 -6.23 -3.17
C THR A 169 19.50 -7.19 -4.30
N GLY A 170 18.20 -7.25 -4.65
CA GLY A 170 17.67 -8.13 -5.71
C GLY A 170 17.41 -9.55 -5.27
N GLY A 171 17.68 -9.93 -4.02
CA GLY A 171 17.30 -11.24 -3.46
C GLY A 171 15.80 -11.34 -3.21
N VAL A 172 15.28 -12.58 -3.17
CA VAL A 172 13.87 -12.86 -2.86
C VAL A 172 13.79 -13.68 -1.57
N LYS A 173 12.88 -13.29 -0.68
CA LYS A 173 12.54 -14.03 0.54
C LYS A 173 11.07 -14.39 0.52
N CYS A 174 10.72 -15.65 0.84
CA CYS A 174 9.34 -16.10 0.91
C CYS A 174 9.04 -16.75 2.25
N TRP A 175 7.76 -16.75 2.68
CA TRP A 175 7.28 -17.36 3.92
C TRP A 175 5.80 -17.76 3.80
N GLY A 176 5.35 -18.62 4.71
CA GLY A 176 3.98 -19.15 4.71
C GLY A 176 3.90 -20.58 4.26
N GLY A 177 2.83 -20.93 3.56
CA GLY A 177 2.54 -22.27 3.05
C GLY A 177 3.55 -22.70 1.99
N ASN A 178 3.98 -23.99 2.06
CA ASN A 178 5.03 -24.53 1.19
C ASN A 178 4.80 -25.98 0.73
N THR A 179 3.60 -26.50 0.88
CA THR A 179 3.28 -27.91 0.54
C THR A 179 3.51 -28.26 -0.93
N SER A 180 3.64 -27.27 -1.81
CA SER A 180 3.94 -27.41 -3.24
C SER A 180 5.30 -26.80 -3.60
N GLY A 181 6.19 -26.52 -2.63
CA GLY A 181 7.50 -25.91 -2.87
C GLY A 181 7.47 -24.42 -3.22
N GLN A 182 6.36 -23.71 -2.94
CA GLN A 182 6.15 -22.31 -3.35
C GLN A 182 7.10 -21.30 -2.67
N LEU A 183 7.82 -21.69 -1.62
CA LEU A 183 8.86 -20.85 -1.01
C LEU A 183 10.22 -20.94 -1.75
N GLY A 184 10.39 -21.89 -2.67
CA GLY A 184 11.59 -21.99 -3.51
C GLY A 184 12.91 -22.21 -2.75
N ASN A 185 12.88 -22.83 -1.58
CA ASN A 185 14.01 -23.02 -0.67
C ASN A 185 14.48 -24.46 -0.54
N ASP A 186 14.25 -25.28 -1.59
CA ASP A 186 14.55 -26.73 -1.63
C ASP A 186 13.85 -27.52 -0.50
N SER A 187 12.65 -27.10 -0.13
CA SER A 187 11.82 -27.71 0.90
C SER A 187 10.35 -27.64 0.52
N VAL A 188 9.54 -28.48 1.14
CA VAL A 188 8.06 -28.41 1.08
C VAL A 188 7.46 -28.10 2.47
N THR A 189 8.29 -27.71 3.42
CA THR A 189 7.87 -27.37 4.78
C THR A 189 7.47 -25.90 4.86
N ASN A 190 6.34 -25.60 5.49
CA ASN A 190 5.89 -24.23 5.75
C ASN A 190 6.92 -23.48 6.62
N SER A 191 7.04 -22.16 6.41
CA SER A 191 7.87 -21.30 7.24
C SER A 191 7.09 -20.13 7.80
N SER A 192 7.15 -19.91 9.12
CA SER A 192 6.55 -18.74 9.76
C SER A 192 7.45 -17.50 9.77
N THR A 193 8.67 -17.62 9.22
CA THR A 193 9.61 -16.52 9.00
C THR A 193 10.14 -16.56 7.57
N PRO A 194 10.60 -15.43 7.01
CA PRO A 194 11.18 -15.36 5.67
C PRO A 194 12.37 -16.29 5.48
N VAL A 195 12.35 -17.09 4.40
CA VAL A 195 13.47 -17.92 3.92
C VAL A 195 13.92 -17.41 2.56
N ASP A 196 15.20 -17.61 2.24
CA ASP A 196 15.75 -17.22 0.94
C ASP A 196 15.27 -18.18 -0.16
N VAL A 197 14.87 -17.61 -1.29
CA VAL A 197 14.60 -18.37 -2.51
C VAL A 197 15.92 -18.72 -3.16
N LEU A 198 16.10 -19.99 -3.53
CA LEU A 198 17.34 -20.52 -4.11
C LEU A 198 17.29 -20.46 -5.64
N THR A 199 18.42 -20.17 -6.28
CA THR A 199 18.67 -20.45 -7.70
C THR A 199 19.51 -21.73 -7.78
N SER A 200 18.88 -22.82 -8.14
CA SER A 200 19.52 -24.15 -8.17
C SER A 200 20.12 -24.59 -6.82
N SER A 201 21.28 -24.11 -6.42
CA SER A 201 21.94 -24.42 -5.13
C SER A 201 22.43 -23.15 -4.38
N SER A 202 22.02 -21.97 -4.81
CA SER A 202 22.44 -20.69 -4.20
C SER A 202 21.26 -19.73 -4.10
N PRO A 203 21.22 -18.80 -3.12
CA PRO A 203 20.23 -17.74 -3.09
C PRO A 203 20.21 -16.96 -4.39
N ILE A 204 19.01 -16.49 -4.81
CA ILE A 204 18.87 -15.60 -5.98
C ILE A 204 19.71 -14.34 -5.72
N THR A 205 20.81 -14.23 -6.46
CA THR A 205 21.63 -13.00 -6.45
C THR A 205 21.10 -12.01 -7.48
N PRO A 206 21.31 -10.70 -7.29
CA PRO A 206 20.97 -9.69 -8.29
C PRO A 206 21.62 -10.02 -9.63
N LEU A 207 20.89 -9.82 -10.73
CA LEU A 207 21.49 -9.74 -12.04
C LEU A 207 22.41 -8.53 -12.03
N SER A 208 23.73 -8.76 -12.13
CA SER A 208 24.68 -7.69 -12.37
C SER A 208 24.39 -7.07 -13.73
N GLY A 209 23.85 -5.84 -13.73
CA GLY A 209 23.70 -5.00 -14.92
C GLY A 209 25.02 -4.30 -15.28
#